data_a2b293bfc6d46ec8312be82448069117
#
_entry.id   a2b293bfc6d46ec8312be82448069117
#
_cell.length_a   1.000
_cell.length_b   1.000
_cell.length_c   1.000
_cell.angle_alpha   90.00
_cell.angle_beta   90.00
_cell.angle_gamma   90.00
#
_symmetry.space_group_name_H-M   'P 1'
#
loop_
_entity.id
_entity.type
_entity.pdbx_description
1 polymer ?
#
loop_
_entity_poly.entity_id
_entity_poly.type
_entity_poly.pdbx_seq_one_letter_code
_entity_poly.pdbx_strand_id
1 'polypeptide(L)'
;MKKTVFTGSGVAIITPFNENGIDFESLGNLIDFHLENSTDAIIVCGTTGEAATMPDEEHLSAIEYTVKRVNGRIPVIAGTGSNDTVHGVKLSVEAEKLGADALLVVTPYYNKTNKQGLINHFKAIANAVKIPVILYNVPSRTGMNIALDVLEELQNVDNIVGIKEASGNMSYLMELAKNYGERFDIYSGNDDIIVPVMSVGGKGVISVLANVLPKETHDICQLYLDGKCKESMEMQFKYLDLINSLFCEVNPIPVKTAINLMGLNGGILRMPLYEMAPANKERLIKDLKAAGVKLV
;
A
#
# COMPACT_ATOMS: atom_id res chain seq x y z
N MET A 1 12.84 -2.74 -21.33
CA MET A 1 12.37 -1.45 -20.78
C MET A 1 11.57 -1.73 -19.52
N LYS A 2 11.79 -1.00 -18.43
CA LYS A 2 11.01 -1.04 -17.19
C LYS A 2 9.53 -0.79 -17.49
N LYS A 3 8.65 -1.63 -16.97
CA LYS A 3 7.19 -1.44 -17.09
C LYS A 3 6.69 -0.78 -15.80
N THR A 4 6.37 0.51 -15.82
CA THR A 4 5.69 1.21 -14.72
C THR A 4 4.30 0.60 -14.51
N VAL A 5 3.98 0.20 -13.28
CA VAL A 5 2.68 -0.43 -12.96
C VAL A 5 1.59 0.62 -12.91
N PHE A 6 1.83 1.72 -12.19
CA PHE A 6 0.95 2.89 -12.13
C PHE A 6 1.75 4.15 -11.80
N THR A 7 1.12 5.30 -11.96
CA THR A 7 1.62 6.60 -11.51
C THR A 7 0.48 7.31 -10.79
N GLY A 8 0.76 8.02 -9.69
CA GLY A 8 -0.27 8.68 -8.89
C GLY A 8 -0.56 7.99 -7.56
N SER A 9 -1.83 7.83 -7.21
CA SER A 9 -2.30 7.33 -5.92
C SER A 9 -2.79 5.89 -6.01
N GLY A 10 -2.03 4.94 -5.47
CA GLY A 10 -2.51 3.58 -5.22
C GLY A 10 -3.06 3.48 -3.79
N VAL A 11 -4.27 2.95 -3.60
CA VAL A 11 -4.83 2.74 -2.27
C VAL A 11 -4.39 1.39 -1.70
N ALA A 12 -3.81 1.38 -0.50
CA ALA A 12 -3.73 0.18 0.31
C ALA A 12 -5.11 -0.05 0.95
N ILE A 13 -6.00 -0.72 0.20
CA ILE A 13 -7.41 -0.84 0.57
C ILE A 13 -7.58 -1.66 1.85
N ILE A 14 -8.51 -1.25 2.71
CA ILE A 14 -8.94 -2.05 3.87
C ILE A 14 -9.74 -3.27 3.40
N THR A 15 -9.79 -4.31 4.23
CA THR A 15 -10.68 -5.45 4.04
C THR A 15 -11.80 -5.40 5.08
N PRO A 16 -13.05 -5.19 4.67
CA PRO A 16 -14.18 -5.30 5.59
C PRO A 16 -14.36 -6.74 6.05
N PHE A 17 -14.42 -6.95 7.37
CA PHE A 17 -14.74 -8.25 7.95
C PHE A 17 -16.05 -8.19 8.74
N ASN A 18 -16.74 -9.29 8.75
CA ASN A 18 -17.82 -9.60 9.69
C ASN A 18 -17.49 -10.91 10.44
N GLU A 19 -18.42 -11.41 11.24
CA GLU A 19 -18.22 -12.63 12.03
C GLU A 19 -18.00 -13.91 11.17
N ASN A 20 -18.38 -13.86 9.90
CA ASN A 20 -18.30 -15.01 8.98
C ASN A 20 -17.08 -14.93 8.04
N GLY A 21 -16.27 -13.88 8.08
CA GLY A 21 -15.13 -13.69 7.19
C GLY A 21 -15.15 -12.33 6.49
N ILE A 22 -14.71 -12.29 5.24
CA ILE A 22 -14.74 -11.08 4.41
C ILE A 22 -16.18 -10.73 4.04
N ASP A 23 -16.57 -9.48 4.28
CA ASP A 23 -17.78 -8.90 3.74
C ASP A 23 -17.54 -8.41 2.30
N PHE A 24 -17.81 -9.29 1.34
CA PHE A 24 -17.58 -8.99 -0.08
C PHE A 24 -18.49 -7.91 -0.65
N GLU A 25 -19.70 -7.72 -0.10
CA GLU A 25 -20.57 -6.63 -0.51
C GLU A 25 -19.96 -5.28 -0.13
N SER A 26 -19.53 -5.15 1.11
CA SER A 26 -18.86 -3.94 1.60
C SER A 26 -17.52 -3.73 0.88
N LEU A 27 -16.73 -4.77 0.63
CA LEU A 27 -15.49 -4.67 -0.15
C LEU A 27 -15.78 -4.17 -1.58
N GLY A 28 -16.84 -4.67 -2.22
CA GLY A 28 -17.28 -4.21 -3.53
C GLY A 28 -17.65 -2.74 -3.56
N ASN A 29 -18.38 -2.26 -2.55
CA ASN A 29 -18.76 -0.85 -2.41
C ASN A 29 -17.53 0.05 -2.21
N LEU A 30 -16.54 -0.41 -1.43
CA LEU A 30 -15.27 0.32 -1.28
C LEU A 30 -14.47 0.37 -2.58
N ILE A 31 -14.40 -0.73 -3.34
CA ILE A 31 -13.72 -0.75 -4.65
C ILE A 31 -14.40 0.24 -5.60
N ASP A 32 -15.73 0.25 -5.67
CA ASP A 32 -16.47 1.18 -6.52
C ASP A 32 -16.25 2.63 -6.08
N PHE A 33 -16.26 2.92 -4.77
CA PHE A 33 -15.92 4.23 -4.22
C PHE A 33 -14.53 4.72 -4.70
N HIS A 34 -13.54 3.83 -4.74
CA HIS A 34 -12.21 4.17 -5.25
C HIS A 34 -12.22 4.45 -6.76
N LEU A 35 -12.91 3.62 -7.52
CA LEU A 35 -13.00 3.76 -8.99
C LEU A 35 -13.72 5.04 -9.41
N GLU A 36 -14.72 5.47 -8.64
CA GLU A 36 -15.47 6.72 -8.86
C GLU A 36 -14.71 7.97 -8.43
N ASN A 37 -13.67 7.82 -7.60
CA ASN A 37 -12.91 8.92 -7.00
C ASN A 37 -11.43 8.95 -7.42
N SER A 38 -11.14 8.59 -8.67
CA SER A 38 -9.83 8.80 -9.32
C SER A 38 -8.64 8.06 -8.68
N THR A 39 -8.87 6.95 -7.98
CA THR A 39 -7.76 6.10 -7.52
C THR A 39 -7.04 5.47 -8.71
N ASP A 40 -5.71 5.52 -8.73
CA ASP A 40 -4.89 5.06 -9.87
C ASP A 40 -4.54 3.58 -9.82
N ALA A 41 -4.56 2.95 -8.64
CA ALA A 41 -4.34 1.51 -8.45
C ALA A 41 -4.95 1.03 -7.12
N ILE A 42 -5.34 -0.25 -7.04
CA ILE A 42 -5.78 -0.88 -5.80
C ILE A 42 -4.73 -1.89 -5.34
N ILE A 43 -4.25 -1.74 -4.12
CA ILE A 43 -3.36 -2.68 -3.45
C ILE A 43 -4.18 -3.48 -2.44
N VAL A 44 -4.54 -4.71 -2.80
CA VAL A 44 -5.33 -5.63 -1.98
C VAL A 44 -4.43 -6.53 -1.15
N CYS A 45 -4.88 -6.95 0.03
CA CYS A 45 -4.16 -7.84 0.93
C CYS A 45 -2.77 -7.30 1.33
N GLY A 46 -2.63 -5.98 1.45
CA GLY A 46 -1.49 -5.36 2.12
C GLY A 46 -1.66 -5.37 3.65
N THR A 47 -0.78 -4.66 4.36
CA THR A 47 -0.86 -4.47 5.82
C THR A 47 -2.20 -3.85 6.24
N THR A 48 -2.64 -2.83 5.51
CA THR A 48 -3.92 -2.13 5.76
C THR A 48 -5.12 -3.04 5.51
N GLY A 49 -5.00 -4.02 4.63
CA GLY A 49 -6.00 -5.04 4.37
C GLY A 49 -5.98 -6.21 5.36
N GLU A 50 -5.19 -6.16 6.44
CA GLU A 50 -5.10 -7.18 7.49
C GLU A 50 -4.74 -8.59 6.97
N ALA A 51 -3.94 -8.68 5.92
CA ALA A 51 -3.55 -9.96 5.30
C ALA A 51 -2.90 -10.96 6.26
N ALA A 52 -2.22 -10.46 7.33
CA ALA A 52 -1.56 -11.31 8.32
C ALA A 52 -2.53 -12.20 9.14
N THR A 53 -3.83 -11.90 9.13
CA THR A 53 -4.87 -12.67 9.85
C THR A 53 -5.80 -13.43 8.92
N MET A 54 -5.48 -13.49 7.63
CA MET A 54 -6.26 -14.24 6.62
C MET A 54 -5.63 -15.62 6.39
N PRO A 55 -6.40 -16.70 6.46
CA PRO A 55 -6.01 -17.98 5.86
C PRO A 55 -5.78 -17.82 4.34
N ASP A 56 -4.96 -18.68 3.73
CA ASP A 56 -4.65 -18.63 2.30
C ASP A 56 -5.88 -18.55 1.40
N GLU A 57 -6.90 -19.36 1.67
CA GLU A 57 -8.13 -19.39 0.88
C GLU A 57 -8.87 -18.05 0.91
N GLU A 58 -8.95 -17.42 2.08
CA GLU A 58 -9.59 -16.13 2.25
C GLU A 58 -8.76 -15.01 1.59
N HIS A 59 -7.44 -15.05 1.76
CA HIS A 59 -6.50 -14.12 1.13
C HIS A 59 -6.64 -14.14 -0.40
N LEU A 60 -6.63 -15.33 -0.99
CA LEU A 60 -6.80 -15.51 -2.43
C LEU A 60 -8.19 -15.11 -2.93
N SER A 61 -9.24 -15.38 -2.14
CA SER A 61 -10.60 -14.96 -2.49
C SER A 61 -10.77 -13.44 -2.50
N ALA A 62 -10.08 -12.71 -1.60
CA ALA A 62 -10.05 -11.25 -1.62
C ALA A 62 -9.39 -10.71 -2.88
N ILE A 63 -8.27 -11.32 -3.31
CA ILE A 63 -7.58 -10.95 -4.55
C ILE A 63 -8.48 -11.21 -5.75
N GLU A 64 -9.03 -12.40 -5.86
CA GLU A 64 -9.92 -12.80 -6.97
C GLU A 64 -11.12 -11.88 -7.10
N TYR A 65 -11.78 -11.60 -5.98
CA TYR A 65 -12.93 -10.70 -5.95
C TYR A 65 -12.55 -9.28 -6.40
N THR A 66 -11.42 -8.75 -5.90
CA THR A 66 -10.95 -7.41 -6.26
C THR A 66 -10.63 -7.33 -7.76
N VAL A 67 -9.90 -8.30 -8.31
CA VAL A 67 -9.58 -8.37 -9.75
C VAL A 67 -10.85 -8.39 -10.58
N LYS A 68 -11.82 -9.25 -10.24
CA LYS A 68 -13.11 -9.34 -10.95
C LYS A 68 -13.91 -8.05 -10.85
N ARG A 69 -13.96 -7.41 -9.66
CA ARG A 69 -14.72 -6.18 -9.45
C ARG A 69 -14.11 -5.00 -10.17
N VAL A 70 -12.79 -4.87 -10.14
CA VAL A 70 -12.07 -3.82 -10.88
C VAL A 70 -12.17 -4.00 -12.40
N ASN A 71 -12.13 -5.25 -12.88
CA ASN A 71 -12.33 -5.61 -14.29
C ASN A 71 -11.45 -4.79 -15.25
N GLY A 72 -10.16 -4.67 -14.94
CA GLY A 72 -9.16 -4.02 -15.81
C GLY A 72 -9.27 -2.49 -15.92
N ARG A 73 -10.12 -1.82 -15.11
CA ARG A 73 -10.26 -0.35 -15.13
C ARG A 73 -9.03 0.37 -14.60
N ILE A 74 -8.40 -0.19 -13.58
CA ILE A 74 -7.12 0.27 -13.00
C ILE A 74 -6.32 -0.96 -12.57
N PRO A 75 -4.98 -0.86 -12.36
CA PRO A 75 -4.19 -1.98 -11.88
C PRO A 75 -4.60 -2.49 -10.50
N VAL A 76 -4.63 -3.82 -10.34
CA VAL A 76 -4.77 -4.50 -9.06
C VAL A 76 -3.43 -5.12 -8.65
N ILE A 77 -2.89 -4.69 -7.53
CA ILE A 77 -1.61 -5.13 -6.98
C ILE A 77 -1.89 -6.00 -5.77
N ALA A 78 -1.50 -7.27 -5.82
CA ALA A 78 -1.72 -8.22 -4.74
C ALA A 78 -0.56 -8.21 -3.73
N GLY A 79 -0.86 -8.02 -2.45
CA GLY A 79 0.10 -8.24 -1.37
C GLY A 79 0.30 -9.73 -1.11
N THR A 80 1.47 -10.27 -1.48
CA THR A 80 1.79 -11.70 -1.38
C THR A 80 3.06 -11.99 -0.57
N GLY A 81 3.70 -10.95 -0.04
CA GLY A 81 4.92 -11.10 0.76
C GLY A 81 4.68 -11.92 2.03
N SER A 82 5.61 -12.80 2.34
CA SER A 82 5.61 -13.66 3.52
C SER A 82 7.01 -13.71 4.14
N ASN A 83 7.09 -14.07 5.41
CA ASN A 83 8.36 -14.38 6.07
C ASN A 83 8.82 -15.85 5.82
N ASP A 84 8.01 -16.64 5.11
CA ASP A 84 8.36 -17.94 4.54
C ASP A 84 8.43 -17.81 3.01
N THR A 85 9.60 -18.09 2.45
CA THR A 85 9.84 -17.97 1.00
C THR A 85 8.92 -18.89 0.18
N VAL A 86 8.70 -20.12 0.64
CA VAL A 86 7.86 -21.10 -0.06
C VAL A 86 6.41 -20.63 -0.08
N HIS A 87 5.92 -20.12 1.05
CA HIS A 87 4.58 -19.55 1.15
C HIS A 87 4.43 -18.30 0.27
N GLY A 88 5.40 -17.37 0.29
CA GLY A 88 5.38 -16.19 -0.57
C GLY A 88 5.37 -16.54 -2.07
N VAL A 89 6.14 -17.55 -2.49
CA VAL A 89 6.10 -18.07 -3.86
C VAL A 89 4.72 -18.62 -4.21
N LYS A 90 4.15 -19.46 -3.34
CA LYS A 90 2.81 -20.07 -3.56
C LYS A 90 1.74 -18.99 -3.73
N LEU A 91 1.65 -18.03 -2.80
CA LEU A 91 0.68 -16.94 -2.88
C LEU A 91 0.87 -16.10 -4.14
N SER A 92 2.11 -15.83 -4.52
CA SER A 92 2.44 -15.02 -5.70
C SER A 92 2.00 -15.69 -7.00
N VAL A 93 2.26 -16.99 -7.13
CA VAL A 93 1.83 -17.78 -8.29
C VAL A 93 0.30 -17.85 -8.39
N GLU A 94 -0.39 -18.04 -7.28
CA GLU A 94 -1.86 -18.07 -7.30
C GLU A 94 -2.44 -16.68 -7.58
N ALA A 95 -1.88 -15.60 -7.04
CA ALA A 95 -2.32 -14.23 -7.34
C ALA A 95 -2.17 -13.90 -8.84
N GLU A 96 -1.07 -14.31 -9.48
CA GLU A 96 -0.89 -14.17 -10.93
C GLU A 96 -1.98 -14.92 -11.71
N LYS A 97 -2.28 -16.17 -11.34
CA LYS A 97 -3.34 -16.98 -11.98
C LYS A 97 -4.73 -16.35 -11.83
N LEU A 98 -4.98 -15.67 -10.71
CA LEU A 98 -6.24 -14.95 -10.45
C LEU A 98 -6.34 -13.63 -11.20
N GLY A 99 -5.27 -13.21 -11.90
CA GLY A 99 -5.26 -12.04 -12.77
C GLY A 99 -4.81 -10.74 -12.11
N ALA A 100 -4.04 -10.80 -11.01
CA ALA A 100 -3.39 -9.62 -10.47
C ALA A 100 -2.41 -9.02 -11.50
N ASP A 101 -2.36 -7.68 -11.60
CA ASP A 101 -1.50 -6.98 -12.55
C ASP A 101 -0.06 -6.86 -12.06
N ALA A 102 0.14 -6.90 -10.73
CA ALA A 102 1.46 -6.86 -10.08
C ALA A 102 1.37 -7.41 -8.66
N LEU A 103 2.54 -7.61 -8.05
CA LEU A 103 2.67 -8.06 -6.66
C LEU A 103 3.32 -6.98 -5.80
N LEU A 104 2.91 -6.89 -4.53
CA LEU A 104 3.60 -6.15 -3.48
C LEU A 104 4.20 -7.15 -2.50
N VAL A 105 5.54 -7.18 -2.40
CA VAL A 105 6.27 -8.19 -1.62
C VAL A 105 7.09 -7.51 -0.52
N VAL A 106 6.64 -7.67 0.72
CA VAL A 106 7.32 -7.14 1.91
C VAL A 106 8.56 -7.97 2.24
N THR A 107 9.57 -7.34 2.88
CA THR A 107 10.72 -8.07 3.44
C THR A 107 10.25 -9.12 4.47
N PRO A 108 10.99 -10.23 4.66
CA PRO A 108 10.70 -11.18 5.73
C PRO A 108 10.66 -10.46 7.08
N TYR A 109 9.58 -10.67 7.82
CA TYR A 109 9.34 -10.08 9.14
C TYR A 109 9.51 -11.14 10.22
N TYR A 110 9.83 -10.75 11.45
CA TYR A 110 10.01 -11.59 12.62
C TYR A 110 11.30 -12.45 12.56
N ASN A 111 11.36 -13.48 11.69
CA ASN A 111 12.53 -14.36 11.54
C ASN A 111 13.72 -13.66 10.85
N LYS A 112 13.47 -12.56 10.10
CA LYS A 112 14.50 -11.76 9.38
C LYS A 112 15.41 -12.63 8.49
N THR A 113 16.49 -12.05 7.96
CA THR A 113 17.54 -12.78 7.24
C THR A 113 18.77 -11.88 7.02
N ASN A 114 19.86 -12.45 6.49
CA ASN A 114 21.00 -11.67 6.04
C ASN A 114 20.86 -11.21 4.58
N LYS A 115 21.83 -10.45 4.06
CA LYS A 115 21.84 -9.92 2.68
C LYS A 115 21.53 -11.00 1.64
N GLN A 116 22.29 -12.09 1.64
CA GLN A 116 22.15 -13.14 0.62
C GLN A 116 20.79 -13.86 0.72
N GLY A 117 20.30 -14.10 1.93
CA GLY A 117 18.98 -14.67 2.16
C GLY A 117 17.86 -13.77 1.63
N LEU A 118 17.97 -12.44 1.82
CA LEU A 118 16.99 -11.48 1.30
C LEU A 118 17.00 -11.44 -0.23
N ILE A 119 18.17 -11.43 -0.86
CA ILE A 119 18.31 -11.51 -2.31
C ILE A 119 17.67 -12.79 -2.84
N ASN A 120 17.98 -13.94 -2.24
CA ASN A 120 17.45 -15.22 -2.66
C ASN A 120 15.93 -15.31 -2.47
N HIS A 121 15.40 -14.75 -1.37
CA HIS A 121 13.97 -14.68 -1.10
C HIS A 121 13.22 -13.92 -2.20
N PHE A 122 13.64 -12.71 -2.52
CA PHE A 122 13.00 -11.92 -3.57
C PHE A 122 13.17 -12.51 -4.97
N LYS A 123 14.37 -13.05 -5.27
CA LYS A 123 14.61 -13.77 -6.54
C LYS A 123 13.72 -15.01 -6.68
N ALA A 124 13.52 -15.78 -5.61
CA ALA A 124 12.66 -16.96 -5.66
C ALA A 124 11.20 -16.59 -6.00
N ILE A 125 10.66 -15.53 -5.38
CA ILE A 125 9.32 -15.04 -5.66
C ILE A 125 9.23 -14.47 -7.09
N ALA A 126 10.15 -13.58 -7.45
CA ALA A 126 10.12 -12.93 -8.76
C ALA A 126 10.27 -13.93 -9.92
N ASN A 127 11.15 -14.93 -9.79
CA ASN A 127 11.36 -15.96 -10.82
C ASN A 127 10.18 -16.93 -10.97
N ALA A 128 9.28 -17.01 -9.99
CA ALA A 128 8.13 -17.88 -10.04
C ALA A 128 6.93 -17.28 -10.80
N VAL A 129 6.96 -15.98 -11.12
CA VAL A 129 5.89 -15.24 -11.77
C VAL A 129 6.42 -14.42 -12.95
N LYS A 130 5.50 -14.00 -13.84
CA LYS A 130 5.81 -13.14 -15.00
C LYS A 130 5.37 -11.69 -14.80
N ILE A 131 4.43 -11.46 -13.89
CA ILE A 131 3.92 -10.12 -13.59
C ILE A 131 4.93 -9.29 -12.79
N PRO A 132 4.83 -7.96 -12.85
CA PRO A 132 5.70 -7.06 -12.09
C PRO A 132 5.68 -7.29 -10.59
N VAL A 133 6.83 -7.13 -9.95
CA VAL A 133 6.99 -7.20 -8.49
C VAL A 133 7.46 -5.85 -7.97
N ILE A 134 6.74 -5.32 -6.98
CA ILE A 134 7.10 -4.13 -6.21
C ILE A 134 7.59 -4.61 -4.84
N LEU A 135 8.83 -4.32 -4.51
CA LEU A 135 9.38 -4.60 -3.18
C LEU A 135 8.77 -3.68 -2.13
N TYR A 136 8.58 -4.15 -0.91
CA TYR A 136 8.06 -3.31 0.17
C TYR A 136 9.05 -3.22 1.32
N ASN A 137 9.60 -2.02 1.51
CA ASN A 137 10.53 -1.68 2.58
C ASN A 137 9.81 -0.95 3.71
N VAL A 138 9.64 -1.63 4.87
CA VAL A 138 8.93 -1.08 6.04
C VAL A 138 9.61 -1.52 7.35
N PRO A 139 10.81 -1.00 7.63
CA PRO A 139 11.62 -1.48 8.75
C PRO A 139 10.97 -1.30 10.12
N SER A 140 10.06 -0.33 10.28
CA SER A 140 9.27 -0.14 11.51
C SER A 140 8.38 -1.35 11.87
N ARG A 141 7.99 -2.16 10.86
CA ARG A 141 7.17 -3.37 11.06
C ARG A 141 7.98 -4.66 10.98
N THR A 142 8.95 -4.71 10.08
CA THR A 142 9.69 -5.95 9.80
C THR A 142 10.98 -6.07 10.61
N GLY A 143 11.51 -4.95 11.11
CA GLY A 143 12.84 -4.88 11.71
C GLY A 143 13.97 -5.10 10.70
N MET A 144 13.67 -5.02 9.40
CA MET A 144 14.64 -5.13 8.29
C MET A 144 14.51 -3.95 7.34
N ASN A 145 15.64 -3.46 6.85
CA ASN A 145 15.71 -2.51 5.76
C ASN A 145 16.28 -3.20 4.51
N ILE A 146 15.80 -2.83 3.33
CA ILE A 146 16.41 -3.27 2.06
C ILE A 146 17.63 -2.39 1.84
N ALA A 147 18.83 -2.92 2.10
CA ALA A 147 20.05 -2.18 1.87
C ALA A 147 20.30 -1.94 0.38
N LEU A 148 21.01 -0.86 0.03
CA LEU A 148 21.25 -0.48 -1.37
C LEU A 148 22.04 -1.57 -2.13
N ASP A 149 22.95 -2.25 -1.46
CA ASP A 149 23.71 -3.35 -2.04
C ASP A 149 22.88 -4.63 -2.31
N VAL A 150 21.68 -4.75 -1.68
CA VAL A 150 20.67 -5.76 -2.06
C VAL A 150 20.00 -5.35 -3.37
N LEU A 151 19.68 -4.07 -3.55
CA LEU A 151 19.07 -3.55 -4.77
C LEU A 151 20.03 -3.62 -5.96
N GLU A 152 21.33 -3.47 -5.74
CA GLU A 152 22.37 -3.69 -6.75
C GLU A 152 22.26 -5.07 -7.39
N GLU A 153 22.02 -6.10 -6.59
CA GLU A 153 21.83 -7.48 -7.08
C GLU A 153 20.45 -7.71 -7.71
N LEU A 154 19.40 -7.06 -7.17
CA LEU A 154 18.03 -7.25 -7.63
C LEU A 154 17.70 -6.45 -8.89
N GLN A 155 18.47 -5.42 -9.23
CA GLN A 155 18.28 -4.64 -10.46
C GLN A 155 18.37 -5.48 -11.74
N ASN A 156 19.04 -6.64 -11.67
CA ASN A 156 19.20 -7.59 -12.78
C ASN A 156 18.03 -8.58 -12.92
N VAL A 157 16.99 -8.48 -12.07
CA VAL A 157 15.79 -9.30 -12.15
C VAL A 157 14.71 -8.51 -12.87
N ASP A 158 14.39 -8.87 -14.10
CA ASP A 158 13.61 -8.06 -15.04
C ASP A 158 12.24 -7.61 -14.51
N ASN A 159 11.53 -8.49 -13.82
CA ASN A 159 10.19 -8.23 -13.32
C ASN A 159 10.14 -7.59 -11.91
N ILE A 160 11.26 -7.39 -11.22
CA ILE A 160 11.30 -6.50 -10.04
C ILE A 160 11.37 -5.07 -10.56
N VAL A 161 10.26 -4.34 -10.54
CA VAL A 161 10.12 -3.06 -11.25
C VAL A 161 10.06 -1.83 -10.34
N GLY A 162 9.81 -2.01 -9.05
CA GLY A 162 9.63 -0.88 -8.15
C GLY A 162 9.84 -1.23 -6.68
N ILE A 163 9.78 -0.17 -5.86
CA ILE A 163 9.87 -0.25 -4.41
C ILE A 163 8.84 0.68 -3.76
N LYS A 164 8.03 0.15 -2.85
CA LYS A 164 7.27 0.93 -1.87
C LYS A 164 8.20 1.22 -0.70
N GLU A 165 8.61 2.49 -0.58
CA GLU A 165 9.53 2.94 0.46
C GLU A 165 8.75 3.55 1.62
N ALA A 166 8.81 2.91 2.79
CA ALA A 166 8.09 3.29 3.99
C ALA A 166 9.00 3.35 5.25
N SER A 167 10.30 3.58 5.06
CA SER A 167 11.21 3.76 6.19
C SER A 167 11.09 5.13 6.84
N GLY A 168 10.61 6.14 6.10
CA GLY A 168 10.63 7.55 6.50
C GLY A 168 12.04 8.16 6.51
N ASN A 169 13.06 7.44 6.05
CA ASN A 169 14.44 7.93 6.02
C ASN A 169 14.75 8.65 4.71
N MET A 170 14.68 9.98 4.73
CA MET A 170 14.93 10.81 3.56
C MET A 170 16.36 10.66 3.02
N SER A 171 17.37 10.44 3.87
CA SER A 171 18.75 10.22 3.40
C SER A 171 18.86 8.90 2.62
N TYR A 172 18.25 7.83 3.11
CA TYR A 172 18.16 6.56 2.37
C TYR A 172 17.39 6.74 1.05
N LEU A 173 16.27 7.46 1.07
CA LEU A 173 15.49 7.75 -0.14
C LEU A 173 16.31 8.50 -1.20
N MET A 174 17.11 9.48 -0.80
CA MET A 174 17.99 10.22 -1.72
C MET A 174 19.02 9.30 -2.39
N GLU A 175 19.65 8.41 -1.62
CA GLU A 175 20.61 7.45 -2.16
C GLU A 175 19.92 6.41 -3.06
N LEU A 176 18.74 5.92 -2.67
CA LEU A 176 17.90 5.03 -3.47
C LEU A 176 17.56 5.67 -4.83
N ALA A 177 17.04 6.89 -4.81
CA ALA A 177 16.64 7.61 -6.02
C ALA A 177 17.83 7.89 -6.93
N LYS A 178 18.97 8.35 -6.37
CA LYS A 178 20.20 8.61 -7.12
C LYS A 178 20.74 7.37 -7.82
N ASN A 179 20.80 6.24 -7.12
CA ASN A 179 21.51 5.06 -7.63
C ASN A 179 20.58 4.13 -8.45
N TYR A 180 19.28 4.11 -8.15
CA TYR A 180 18.35 3.11 -8.68
C TYR A 180 17.03 3.69 -9.19
N GLY A 181 16.80 5.00 -9.15
CA GLY A 181 15.54 5.64 -9.60
C GLY A 181 15.23 5.40 -11.09
N GLU A 182 16.25 5.28 -11.92
CA GLU A 182 16.09 4.92 -13.34
C GLU A 182 15.66 3.45 -13.51
N ARG A 183 15.98 2.58 -12.55
CA ARG A 183 15.72 1.14 -12.63
C ARG A 183 14.44 0.73 -11.90
N PHE A 184 14.17 1.31 -10.74
CA PHE A 184 12.99 1.01 -9.94
C PHE A 184 12.05 2.21 -9.87
N ASP A 185 10.75 1.97 -10.01
CA ASP A 185 9.73 2.96 -9.65
C ASP A 185 9.66 3.06 -8.13
N ILE A 186 9.80 4.29 -7.61
CA ILE A 186 9.74 4.55 -6.18
C ILE A 186 8.34 5.07 -5.85
N TYR A 187 7.64 4.39 -4.95
CA TYR A 187 6.36 4.82 -4.40
C TYR A 187 6.53 5.17 -2.93
N SER A 188 6.01 6.32 -2.50
CA SER A 188 5.94 6.59 -1.06
C SER A 188 5.06 5.54 -0.39
N GLY A 189 5.52 4.98 0.73
CA GLY A 189 4.70 4.17 1.62
C GLY A 189 4.12 4.96 2.78
N ASN A 190 4.45 6.26 2.85
CA ASN A 190 4.08 7.20 3.91
C ASN A 190 3.33 8.38 3.30
N ASP A 191 2.13 8.65 3.78
CA ASP A 191 1.27 9.72 3.25
C ASP A 191 1.79 11.14 3.58
N ASP A 192 2.54 11.29 4.66
CA ASP A 192 3.09 12.57 5.12
C ASP A 192 4.26 13.10 4.27
N ILE A 193 4.85 12.27 3.41
CA ILE A 193 5.99 12.61 2.56
C ILE A 193 5.77 12.29 1.07
N ILE A 194 4.53 12.32 0.57
CA ILE A 194 4.23 12.06 -0.84
C ILE A 194 5.03 13.01 -1.74
N VAL A 195 4.89 14.32 -1.53
CA VAL A 195 5.54 15.33 -2.36
C VAL A 195 7.07 15.29 -2.25
N PRO A 196 7.69 15.17 -1.06
CA PRO A 196 9.11 14.88 -0.94
C PRO A 196 9.61 13.68 -1.73
N VAL A 197 8.87 12.55 -1.73
CA VAL A 197 9.23 11.36 -2.53
C VAL A 197 9.13 11.66 -4.02
N MET A 198 8.08 12.34 -4.46
CA MET A 198 7.92 12.73 -5.87
C MET A 198 9.01 13.70 -6.31
N SER A 199 9.50 14.58 -5.43
CA SER A 199 10.56 15.54 -5.76
C SER A 199 11.90 14.91 -6.11
N VAL A 200 12.13 13.67 -5.73
CA VAL A 200 13.33 12.89 -6.09
C VAL A 200 13.05 11.87 -7.20
N GLY A 201 11.94 12.00 -7.93
CA GLY A 201 11.59 11.15 -9.07
C GLY A 201 10.63 10.00 -8.74
N GLY A 202 10.04 9.98 -7.54
CA GLY A 202 9.00 9.03 -7.18
C GLY A 202 7.78 9.10 -8.11
N LYS A 203 7.09 7.97 -8.27
CA LYS A 203 5.95 7.82 -9.20
C LYS A 203 4.59 8.11 -8.53
N GLY A 204 4.57 8.24 -7.22
CA GLY A 204 3.36 8.46 -6.45
C GLY A 204 3.41 7.79 -5.08
N VAL A 205 2.28 7.34 -4.60
CA VAL A 205 2.09 6.80 -3.24
C VAL A 205 1.29 5.49 -3.25
N ILE A 206 1.61 4.60 -2.32
CA ILE A 206 0.73 3.49 -1.91
C ILE A 206 0.19 3.86 -0.52
N SER A 207 -1.00 4.42 -0.49
CA SER A 207 -1.57 5.30 0.52
C SER A 207 -2.54 4.60 1.47
N VAL A 208 -2.58 5.06 2.73
CA VAL A 208 -3.65 4.81 3.70
C VAL A 208 -4.69 5.94 3.64
N LEU A 209 -4.25 7.21 3.49
CA LEU A 209 -5.13 8.37 3.35
C LEU A 209 -6.15 8.19 2.23
N ALA A 210 -5.74 7.58 1.11
CA ALA A 210 -6.60 7.33 -0.04
C ALA A 210 -7.86 6.52 0.29
N ASN A 211 -7.90 5.71 1.35
CA ASN A 211 -9.14 5.05 1.78
C ASN A 211 -10.22 6.05 2.17
N VAL A 212 -9.83 7.21 2.71
CA VAL A 212 -10.73 8.26 3.23
C VAL A 212 -10.94 9.38 2.20
N LEU A 213 -9.87 9.79 1.55
CA LEU A 213 -9.79 10.91 0.60
C LEU A 213 -9.10 10.48 -0.70
N PRO A 214 -9.72 9.57 -1.49
CA PRO A 214 -9.09 9.02 -2.70
C PRO A 214 -8.77 10.10 -3.74
N LYS A 215 -9.74 10.98 -4.03
CA LYS A 215 -9.55 12.05 -5.02
C LYS A 215 -8.46 13.04 -4.59
N GLU A 216 -8.48 13.46 -3.35
CA GLU A 216 -7.50 14.40 -2.82
C GLU A 216 -6.09 13.82 -2.81
N THR A 217 -5.95 12.53 -2.52
CA THR A 217 -4.66 11.85 -2.58
C THR A 217 -4.17 11.72 -4.03
N HIS A 218 -5.05 11.43 -4.97
CA HIS A 218 -4.77 11.49 -6.41
C HIS A 218 -4.32 12.90 -6.80
N ASP A 219 -5.08 13.93 -6.42
CA ASP A 219 -4.83 15.32 -6.79
C ASP A 219 -3.47 15.81 -6.24
N ILE A 220 -3.02 15.39 -5.06
CA ILE A 220 -1.67 15.67 -4.55
C ILE A 220 -0.61 15.18 -5.55
N CYS A 221 -0.73 13.93 -6.00
CA CYS A 221 0.20 13.36 -6.97
C CYS A 221 0.08 14.04 -8.35
N GLN A 222 -1.13 14.23 -8.84
CA GLN A 222 -1.38 14.75 -10.18
C GLN A 222 -0.91 16.21 -10.30
N LEU A 223 -1.17 17.05 -9.30
CA LEU A 223 -0.67 18.42 -9.27
C LEU A 223 0.87 18.47 -9.38
N TYR A 224 1.56 17.56 -8.68
CA TYR A 224 3.01 17.47 -8.78
C TYR A 224 3.46 17.09 -10.21
N LEU A 225 2.83 16.08 -10.80
CA LEU A 225 3.12 15.61 -12.16
C LEU A 225 2.85 16.68 -13.23
N ASP A 226 1.85 17.52 -13.00
CA ASP A 226 1.52 18.67 -13.85
C ASP A 226 2.48 19.87 -13.67
N GLY A 227 3.52 19.75 -12.82
CA GLY A 227 4.48 20.82 -12.54
C GLY A 227 3.98 21.86 -11.54
N LYS A 228 2.80 21.66 -10.94
CA LYS A 228 2.19 22.52 -9.92
C LYS A 228 2.66 22.13 -8.52
N CYS A 229 4.01 22.07 -8.33
CA CYS A 229 4.62 21.53 -7.12
C CYS A 229 4.21 22.28 -5.84
N LYS A 230 3.97 23.61 -5.95
CA LYS A 230 3.55 24.42 -4.80
C LYS A 230 2.15 24.05 -4.35
N GLU A 231 1.20 23.95 -5.27
CA GLU A 231 -0.20 23.58 -5.02
C GLU A 231 -0.29 22.14 -4.46
N SER A 232 0.52 21.23 -4.99
CA SER A 232 0.65 19.87 -4.48
C SER A 232 1.10 19.85 -3.00
N MET A 233 2.14 20.66 -2.67
CA MET A 233 2.63 20.75 -1.29
C MET A 233 1.61 21.43 -0.36
N GLU A 234 0.94 22.47 -0.80
CA GLU A 234 -0.13 23.13 -0.03
C GLU A 234 -1.27 22.14 0.27
N MET A 235 -1.63 21.29 -0.71
CA MET A 235 -2.64 20.26 -0.54
C MET A 235 -2.19 19.18 0.43
N GLN A 236 -0.96 18.71 0.37
CA GLN A 236 -0.40 17.77 1.35
C GLN A 236 -0.43 18.37 2.76
N PHE A 237 -0.04 19.62 2.95
CA PHE A 237 -0.09 20.30 4.25
C PHE A 237 -1.51 20.42 4.79
N LYS A 238 -2.49 20.68 3.92
CA LYS A 238 -3.90 20.76 4.30
C LYS A 238 -4.40 19.47 4.99
N TYR A 239 -3.91 18.31 4.55
CA TYR A 239 -4.35 16.99 5.08
C TYR A 239 -3.39 16.40 6.11
N LEU A 240 -2.29 17.07 6.46
CA LEU A 240 -1.24 16.52 7.32
C LEU A 240 -1.74 16.10 8.71
N ASP A 241 -2.64 16.88 9.32
CA ASP A 241 -3.23 16.53 10.63
C ASP A 241 -4.07 15.25 10.55
N LEU A 242 -4.87 15.10 9.50
CA LEU A 242 -5.63 13.86 9.26
C LEU A 242 -4.68 12.67 8.99
N ILE A 243 -3.66 12.86 8.18
CA ILE A 243 -2.63 11.83 7.95
C ILE A 243 -2.05 11.36 9.28
N ASN A 244 -1.62 12.30 10.14
CA ASN A 244 -1.08 11.97 11.46
C ASN A 244 -2.11 11.24 12.35
N SER A 245 -3.39 11.58 12.25
CA SER A 245 -4.45 10.89 12.99
C SER A 245 -4.73 9.48 12.48
N LEU A 246 -4.54 9.21 11.18
CA LEU A 246 -4.66 7.87 10.61
C LEU A 246 -3.51 6.92 11.02
N PHE A 247 -2.44 7.46 11.60
CA PHE A 247 -1.29 6.70 12.13
C PHE A 247 -1.03 6.90 13.62
N CYS A 248 -1.97 7.52 14.37
CA CYS A 248 -1.80 7.72 15.81
C CYS A 248 -1.92 6.42 16.63
N GLU A 249 -2.47 5.37 16.03
CA GLU A 249 -2.43 3.99 16.48
C GLU A 249 -1.98 3.08 15.33
N VAL A 250 -1.84 1.79 15.63
CA VAL A 250 -1.41 0.82 14.62
C VAL A 250 -2.40 0.79 13.45
N ASN A 251 -1.91 1.12 12.24
CA ASN A 251 -2.70 0.95 11.01
C ASN A 251 -3.00 -0.56 10.80
N PRO A 252 -4.29 -0.96 10.55
CA PRO A 252 -5.40 -0.16 10.05
C PRO A 252 -6.44 0.31 11.10
N ILE A 253 -6.17 0.32 12.40
CA ILE A 253 -7.16 0.68 13.42
C ILE A 253 -7.81 2.05 13.13
N PRO A 254 -7.04 3.16 12.94
CA PRO A 254 -7.66 4.45 12.68
C PRO A 254 -8.40 4.53 11.33
N VAL A 255 -7.85 3.96 10.26
CA VAL A 255 -8.48 4.06 8.94
C VAL A 255 -9.78 3.27 8.87
N LYS A 256 -9.88 2.07 9.47
CA LYS A 256 -11.17 1.34 9.54
C LYS A 256 -12.18 2.08 10.40
N THR A 257 -11.73 2.70 11.49
CA THR A 257 -12.58 3.59 12.31
C THR A 257 -13.11 4.76 11.47
N ALA A 258 -12.26 5.41 10.66
CA ALA A 258 -12.64 6.50 9.78
C ALA A 258 -13.69 6.06 8.74
N ILE A 259 -13.47 4.94 8.07
CA ILE A 259 -14.41 4.37 7.07
C ILE A 259 -15.77 4.09 7.70
N ASN A 260 -15.79 3.50 8.91
CA ASN A 260 -17.06 3.27 9.63
C ASN A 260 -17.76 4.59 10.01
N LEU A 261 -17.01 5.62 10.42
CA LEU A 261 -17.57 6.95 10.70
C LEU A 261 -18.10 7.65 9.45
N MET A 262 -17.59 7.32 8.27
CA MET A 262 -18.08 7.80 6.97
C MET A 262 -19.35 7.06 6.50
N GLY A 263 -19.74 5.97 7.17
CA GLY A 263 -20.88 5.14 6.78
C GLY A 263 -20.59 4.17 5.62
N LEU A 264 -19.31 3.94 5.29
CA LEU A 264 -18.90 3.06 4.20
C LEU A 264 -18.70 1.60 4.60
N ASN A 265 -19.02 1.22 5.84
CA ASN A 265 -18.86 -0.13 6.38
C ASN A 265 -17.48 -0.75 6.21
N GLY A 266 -16.49 -0.31 7.00
CA GLY A 266 -15.14 -0.90 7.06
C GLY A 266 -15.11 -2.26 7.79
N GLY A 267 -16.21 -2.70 8.37
CA GLY A 267 -16.31 -3.95 9.12
C GLY A 267 -15.61 -3.90 10.48
N ILE A 268 -15.38 -5.08 11.04
CA ILE A 268 -14.68 -5.27 12.32
C ILE A 268 -13.17 -5.41 12.12
N LEU A 269 -12.40 -5.16 13.17
CA LEU A 269 -10.98 -5.50 13.25
C LEU A 269 -10.81 -6.95 13.70
N ARG A 270 -9.86 -7.67 13.13
CA ARG A 270 -9.48 -9.01 13.60
C ARG A 270 -8.39 -8.94 14.65
N MET A 271 -8.51 -9.72 15.70
CA MET A 271 -7.43 -9.85 16.69
C MET A 271 -6.10 -10.25 16.01
N PRO A 272 -4.96 -9.71 16.45
CA PRO A 272 -4.76 -8.96 17.72
C PRO A 272 -5.14 -7.47 17.68
N LEU A 273 -5.65 -6.96 16.56
CA LEU A 273 -6.13 -5.59 16.49
C LEU A 273 -7.42 -5.44 17.29
N TYR A 274 -7.60 -4.25 17.87
CA TYR A 274 -8.74 -3.93 18.72
C TYR A 274 -9.25 -2.52 18.41
N GLU A 275 -10.40 -2.16 18.97
CA GLU A 275 -11.02 -0.85 18.79
C GLU A 275 -10.08 0.29 19.17
N MET A 276 -10.21 1.39 18.45
CA MET A 276 -9.43 2.61 18.66
C MET A 276 -9.72 3.20 20.05
N ALA A 277 -8.70 3.66 20.74
CA ALA A 277 -8.84 4.32 22.03
C ALA A 277 -9.71 5.57 21.93
N PRO A 278 -10.62 5.83 22.91
CA PRO A 278 -11.60 6.91 22.81
C PRO A 278 -10.99 8.30 22.52
N ALA A 279 -9.90 8.67 23.19
CA ALA A 279 -9.23 9.95 22.99
C ALA A 279 -8.67 10.11 21.57
N ASN A 280 -8.10 9.02 21.00
CA ASN A 280 -7.61 9.01 19.63
C ASN A 280 -8.76 9.06 18.62
N LYS A 281 -9.87 8.40 18.91
CA LYS A 281 -11.09 8.46 18.08
C LYS A 281 -11.67 9.89 18.04
N GLU A 282 -11.70 10.58 19.16
CA GLU A 282 -12.13 12.00 19.21
C GLU A 282 -11.22 12.89 18.37
N ARG A 283 -9.88 12.70 18.46
CA ARG A 283 -8.90 13.37 17.60
C ARG A 283 -9.18 13.10 16.13
N LEU A 284 -9.35 11.83 15.77
CA LEU A 284 -9.62 11.42 14.37
C LEU A 284 -10.91 12.08 13.85
N ILE A 285 -11.99 12.10 14.64
CA ILE A 285 -13.26 12.75 14.28
C ILE A 285 -13.07 14.26 14.01
N LYS A 286 -12.28 14.94 14.88
CA LYS A 286 -11.96 16.35 14.71
C LYS A 286 -11.23 16.59 13.39
N ASP A 287 -10.21 15.79 13.09
CA ASP A 287 -9.35 15.98 11.92
C ASP A 287 -10.07 15.56 10.62
N LEU A 288 -10.93 14.53 10.66
CA LEU A 288 -11.84 14.19 9.55
C LEU A 288 -12.76 15.36 9.19
N LYS A 289 -13.40 15.99 10.20
CA LYS A 289 -14.25 17.15 9.99
C LYS A 289 -13.47 18.35 9.44
N ALA A 290 -12.28 18.61 9.97
CA ALA A 290 -11.41 19.69 9.49
C ALA A 290 -10.96 19.47 8.04
N ALA A 291 -10.76 18.22 7.64
CA ALA A 291 -10.46 17.84 6.25
C ALA A 291 -11.68 17.89 5.31
N GLY A 292 -12.88 18.17 5.82
CA GLY A 292 -14.12 18.25 5.05
C GLY A 292 -14.81 16.91 4.81
N VAL A 293 -14.39 15.85 5.52
CA VAL A 293 -15.01 14.52 5.41
C VAL A 293 -16.39 14.53 6.09
N LYS A 294 -17.40 14.05 5.37
CA LYS A 294 -18.75 13.89 5.92
C LYS A 294 -18.80 12.63 6.80
N LEU A 295 -19.33 12.79 7.99
CA LEU A 295 -19.54 11.70 8.94
C LEU A 295 -21.04 11.45 9.13
N VAL A 296 -21.41 10.19 9.40
CA VAL A 296 -22.77 9.76 9.70
C VAL A 296 -23.07 9.79 11.18
#